data_c89f8fe203bbd19ec4f03c3ef87dbefd
#
_entry.id   c89f8fe203bbd19ec4f03c3ef87dbefd
#
_cell.length_a   1.000
_cell.length_b   1.000
_cell.length_c   1.000
_cell.angle_alpha   90.00
_cell.angle_beta   90.00
_cell.angle_gamma   90.00
#
_symmetry.space_group_name_H-M   'P 1'
#
loop_
_entity.id
_entity.type
_entity.pdbx_description
1 polymer ?
#
loop_
_entity_poly.entity_id
_entity_poly.type
_entity_poly.pdbx_seq_one_letter_code
_entity_poly.pdbx_strand_id
1 'polypeptide(L)'
;MLAFVIIQLPEGDAVDKHIDRMLQLGDPVSVGTADRLRKHLGLDRPMHTRYLLWIWNMAQGDLGTSFLLPFGWSTPFEQTVKEVLADRLLLTVALTGFTVVVTWTFAIPVGIYSAARQHSVGDYVFTFLGFSGLAVPDFLLGLVLMYVAFAYFDQSVGGLFSADYTAAPWSIAKVRDLLSHLWIPAVVLGTSGTASLIRIMRNNLLDELGKPYVVTARAKGAHPIRLIIKYPVRVAINPLISTVGYLLPSLISGSVIVSVVLSLPTMGPILLNAVIQQDVFLAGFIILMLGVLTIIGTLISDILLALVDPRIKYTTN
;
A
#
# COMPACT_ATOMS: atom_id res chain seq x y z
N MET A 1 3.59 -10.26 18.29
CA MET A 1 3.11 -11.47 18.98
C MET A 1 1.74 -11.93 18.49
N LEU A 2 0.68 -11.12 18.53
CA LEU A 2 -0.66 -11.51 18.05
C LEU A 2 -0.64 -12.09 16.62
N ALA A 3 -0.03 -11.42 15.66
CA ALA A 3 0.08 -11.90 14.28
C ALA A 3 0.78 -13.26 14.19
N PHE A 4 1.85 -13.45 14.96
CA PHE A 4 2.58 -14.73 15.03
C PHE A 4 1.69 -15.88 15.52
N VAL A 5 0.83 -15.62 16.50
CA VAL A 5 -0.15 -16.59 17.00
C VAL A 5 -1.24 -16.85 15.97
N ILE A 6 -1.82 -15.77 15.39
CA ILE A 6 -2.95 -15.89 14.44
C ILE A 6 -2.56 -16.69 13.19
N ILE A 7 -1.34 -16.51 12.65
CA ILE A 7 -0.86 -17.24 11.47
C ILE A 7 -0.77 -18.75 11.75
N GLN A 8 -0.56 -19.14 13.01
CA GLN A 8 -0.40 -20.52 13.43
C GLN A 8 -1.69 -21.17 14.01
N LEU A 9 -2.82 -20.44 14.04
CA LEU A 9 -4.09 -20.95 14.52
C LEU A 9 -4.75 -22.00 13.61
N PRO A 10 -4.66 -21.91 12.26
CA PRO A 10 -5.25 -22.92 11.38
C PRO A 10 -4.59 -24.29 11.61
N GLU A 11 -5.36 -25.34 11.36
CA GLU A 11 -4.89 -26.74 11.52
C GLU A 11 -3.71 -27.05 10.57
N GLY A 12 -2.76 -27.84 11.07
CA GLY A 12 -1.51 -28.16 10.38
C GLY A 12 -0.41 -27.13 10.61
N ASP A 13 0.73 -27.33 9.96
CA ASP A 13 1.86 -26.41 9.97
C ASP A 13 2.35 -26.09 8.54
N ALA A 14 3.32 -25.21 8.42
CA ALA A 14 3.88 -24.83 7.11
C ALA A 14 4.44 -26.04 6.34
N VAL A 15 4.91 -27.08 7.04
CA VAL A 15 5.41 -28.31 6.43
C VAL A 15 4.26 -29.14 5.87
N ASP A 16 3.14 -29.23 6.59
CA ASP A 16 1.95 -29.94 6.09
C ASP A 16 1.45 -29.29 4.78
N LYS A 17 1.33 -27.96 4.77
CA LYS A 17 0.92 -27.21 3.56
C LYS A 17 1.89 -27.41 2.39
N HIS A 18 3.19 -27.48 2.70
CA HIS A 18 4.21 -27.72 1.68
C HIS A 18 4.11 -29.14 1.10
N ILE A 19 3.94 -30.14 1.96
CA ILE A 19 3.77 -31.53 1.54
C ILE A 19 2.50 -31.73 0.73
N ASP A 20 1.37 -31.17 1.16
CA ASP A 20 0.10 -31.22 0.43
C ASP A 20 0.27 -30.65 -0.99
N ARG A 21 1.03 -29.55 -1.12
CA ARG A 21 1.34 -28.97 -2.42
C ARG A 21 2.20 -29.89 -3.29
N MET A 22 3.25 -30.50 -2.73
CA MET A 22 4.09 -31.44 -3.45
C MET A 22 3.29 -32.63 -3.97
N LEU A 23 2.41 -33.19 -3.13
CA LEU A 23 1.52 -34.30 -3.52
C LEU A 23 0.55 -33.89 -4.64
N GLN A 24 0.01 -32.64 -4.60
CA GLN A 24 -0.86 -32.12 -5.66
C GLN A 24 -0.11 -31.96 -7.00
N LEU A 25 1.20 -31.64 -6.95
CA LEU A 25 2.06 -31.53 -8.13
C LEU A 25 2.56 -32.88 -8.65
N GLY A 26 2.26 -33.98 -7.93
CA GLY A 26 2.71 -35.33 -8.30
C GLY A 26 4.16 -35.65 -7.86
N ASP A 27 4.75 -34.83 -7.00
CA ASP A 27 6.10 -35.07 -6.51
C ASP A 27 6.11 -36.15 -5.42
N PRO A 28 7.04 -37.14 -5.50
CA PRO A 28 7.13 -38.16 -4.47
C PRO A 28 7.69 -37.60 -3.17
N VAL A 29 6.87 -37.63 -2.12
CA VAL A 29 7.34 -37.27 -0.77
C VAL A 29 7.83 -38.54 -0.04
N SER A 30 9.10 -38.57 0.32
CA SER A 30 9.67 -39.71 1.07
C SER A 30 9.20 -39.72 2.53
N VAL A 31 9.03 -40.92 3.09
CA VAL A 31 8.70 -41.12 4.52
C VAL A 31 9.76 -40.44 5.39
N GLY A 32 9.32 -39.59 6.33
CA GLY A 32 10.20 -38.87 7.25
C GLY A 32 10.70 -37.49 6.72
N THR A 33 10.34 -37.07 5.50
CA THR A 33 10.65 -35.73 4.99
C THR A 33 9.99 -34.66 5.86
N ALA A 34 8.74 -34.86 6.26
CA ALA A 34 8.01 -33.96 7.16
C ALA A 34 8.75 -33.69 8.47
N ASP A 35 9.21 -34.76 9.14
CA ASP A 35 9.87 -34.65 10.44
C ASP A 35 11.25 -33.99 10.34
N ARG A 36 11.97 -34.24 9.26
CA ARG A 36 13.24 -33.54 9.00
C ARG A 36 13.07 -32.08 8.79
N LEU A 37 12.05 -31.72 8.01
CA LEU A 37 11.67 -30.31 7.74
C LEU A 37 11.23 -29.61 9.02
N ARG A 38 10.35 -30.20 9.82
CA ARG A 38 9.92 -29.63 11.10
C ARG A 38 11.09 -29.36 12.04
N LYS A 39 12.05 -30.30 12.13
CA LYS A 39 13.26 -30.13 12.94
C LYS A 39 14.18 -29.03 12.38
N HIS A 40 14.37 -29.00 11.06
CA HIS A 40 15.20 -27.96 10.42
C HIS A 40 14.65 -26.56 10.67
N LEU A 41 13.34 -26.42 10.62
CA LEU A 41 12.63 -25.16 10.82
C LEU A 41 12.35 -24.85 12.30
N GLY A 42 12.70 -25.76 13.21
CA GLY A 42 12.44 -25.62 14.63
C GLY A 42 10.94 -25.58 14.99
N LEU A 43 10.09 -26.17 14.14
CA LEU A 43 8.65 -26.22 14.38
C LEU A 43 8.28 -27.22 15.50
N ASP A 44 9.18 -28.10 15.88
CA ASP A 44 9.11 -28.99 17.02
C ASP A 44 9.22 -28.29 18.38
N ARG A 45 9.67 -27.02 18.39
CA ARG A 45 9.84 -26.24 19.61
C ARG A 45 8.52 -25.58 20.07
N PRO A 46 8.37 -25.31 21.39
CA PRO A 46 7.21 -24.58 21.90
C PRO A 46 7.07 -23.20 21.24
N MET A 47 5.84 -22.74 21.00
CA MET A 47 5.53 -21.49 20.29
C MET A 47 6.26 -20.26 20.88
N HIS A 48 6.34 -20.14 22.20
CA HIS A 48 7.06 -19.03 22.85
C HIS A 48 8.54 -19.01 22.54
N THR A 49 9.19 -20.18 22.51
CA THR A 49 10.60 -20.31 22.15
C THR A 49 10.83 -19.94 20.69
N ARG A 50 9.95 -20.40 19.80
CA ARG A 50 10.00 -20.07 18.37
C ARG A 50 9.87 -18.57 18.13
N TYR A 51 8.94 -17.91 18.86
CA TYR A 51 8.76 -16.45 18.79
C TYR A 51 10.01 -15.69 19.25
N LEU A 52 10.58 -16.06 20.39
CA LEU A 52 11.77 -15.38 20.92
C LEU A 52 12.99 -15.57 20.00
N LEU A 53 13.20 -16.78 19.48
CA LEU A 53 14.27 -17.04 18.51
C LEU A 53 14.07 -16.28 17.21
N TRP A 54 12.84 -16.20 16.72
CA TRP A 54 12.53 -15.44 15.52
C TRP A 54 12.84 -13.94 15.71
N ILE A 55 12.43 -13.33 16.82
CA ILE A 55 12.76 -11.93 17.13
C ILE A 55 14.28 -11.74 17.27
N TRP A 56 14.96 -12.66 17.91
CA TRP A 56 16.41 -12.59 18.11
C TRP A 56 17.17 -12.67 16.79
N ASN A 57 16.84 -13.63 15.93
CA ASN A 57 17.43 -13.78 14.62
C ASN A 57 17.18 -12.55 13.75
N MET A 58 15.94 -12.03 13.77
CA MET A 58 15.59 -10.81 13.05
C MET A 58 16.40 -9.59 13.53
N ALA A 59 16.64 -9.46 14.84
CA ALA A 59 17.48 -8.40 15.39
C ALA A 59 18.94 -8.48 14.92
N GLN A 60 19.41 -9.67 14.56
CA GLN A 60 20.74 -9.92 13.98
C GLN A 60 20.78 -9.77 12.44
N GLY A 61 19.64 -9.46 11.82
CA GLY A 61 19.52 -9.33 10.35
C GLY A 61 19.28 -10.65 9.62
N ASP A 62 19.10 -11.76 10.36
CA ASP A 62 18.66 -13.04 9.81
C ASP A 62 17.13 -13.09 9.76
N LEU A 63 16.59 -12.93 8.56
CA LEU A 63 15.15 -12.92 8.31
C LEU A 63 14.56 -14.32 8.15
N GLY A 64 15.40 -15.36 8.20
CA GLY A 64 15.01 -16.75 7.99
C GLY A 64 14.82 -17.10 6.51
N THR A 65 14.34 -18.33 6.31
CA THR A 65 14.04 -18.89 4.97
C THR A 65 12.54 -18.94 4.76
N SER A 66 12.11 -18.67 3.53
CA SER A 66 10.70 -18.72 3.13
C SER A 66 10.40 -20.01 2.36
N PHE A 67 9.19 -20.55 2.59
CA PHE A 67 8.64 -21.69 1.84
C PHE A 67 7.90 -21.25 0.57
N LEU A 68 7.71 -19.97 0.34
CA LEU A 68 7.15 -19.43 -0.87
C LEU A 68 8.18 -19.47 -1.99
N LEU A 69 8.24 -20.62 -2.66
CA LEU A 69 9.06 -20.79 -3.85
C LEU A 69 8.45 -20.08 -5.06
N PRO A 70 9.26 -19.41 -5.88
CA PRO A 70 8.88 -19.19 -7.26
C PRO A 70 8.79 -20.55 -7.97
N PHE A 71 7.83 -20.68 -8.85
CA PHE A 71 7.66 -21.82 -9.76
C PHE A 71 8.98 -22.13 -10.48
N GLY A 72 9.72 -23.15 -10.00
CA GLY A 72 11.00 -23.57 -10.60
C GLY A 72 11.68 -24.67 -9.78
N TRP A 73 11.96 -25.78 -10.41
CA TRP A 73 12.37 -27.09 -9.92
C TRP A 73 13.78 -27.20 -9.28
N SER A 74 14.40 -26.13 -8.83
CA SER A 74 15.75 -26.21 -8.26
C SER A 74 15.78 -25.69 -6.83
N THR A 75 15.94 -26.60 -5.90
CA THR A 75 16.24 -26.47 -4.46
C THR A 75 15.17 -25.75 -3.61
N PRO A 76 14.34 -26.50 -2.88
CA PRO A 76 13.15 -26.00 -2.18
C PRO A 76 13.40 -25.19 -0.91
N PHE A 77 14.62 -24.94 -0.46
CA PHE A 77 14.87 -24.49 0.91
C PHE A 77 15.85 -23.32 1.06
N GLU A 78 16.23 -22.64 -0.03
CA GLU A 78 17.36 -21.70 0.03
C GLU A 78 17.04 -20.24 -0.28
N GLN A 79 15.78 -19.88 -0.53
CA GLN A 79 15.48 -18.45 -0.69
C GLN A 79 15.34 -17.77 0.67
N THR A 80 16.23 -16.84 0.91
CA THR A 80 16.12 -15.98 2.09
C THR A 80 14.92 -15.05 1.92
N VAL A 81 14.22 -14.78 3.03
CA VAL A 81 13.16 -13.76 3.06
C VAL A 81 13.61 -12.44 2.43
N LYS A 82 14.89 -12.09 2.59
CA LYS A 82 15.49 -10.89 2.00
C LYS A 82 15.44 -10.87 0.47
N GLU A 83 15.74 -11.99 -0.20
CA GLU A 83 15.71 -12.08 -1.67
C GLU A 83 14.30 -11.99 -2.22
N VAL A 84 13.33 -12.67 -1.58
CA VAL A 84 11.93 -12.60 -1.96
C VAL A 84 11.37 -11.19 -1.87
N LEU A 85 11.84 -10.40 -0.90
CA LEU A 85 11.27 -9.10 -0.58
C LEU A 85 11.95 -7.92 -1.28
N ALA A 86 13.23 -8.02 -1.63
CA ALA A 86 14.01 -6.87 -2.10
C ALA A 86 13.37 -6.18 -3.32
N ASP A 87 13.03 -6.93 -4.37
CA ASP A 87 12.41 -6.37 -5.57
C ASP A 87 10.97 -5.94 -5.35
N ARG A 88 10.24 -6.69 -4.52
CA ARG A 88 8.81 -6.45 -4.26
C ARG A 88 8.58 -5.20 -3.41
N LEU A 89 9.49 -4.94 -2.47
CA LEU A 89 9.44 -3.74 -1.64
C LEU A 89 9.56 -2.47 -2.48
N LEU A 90 10.55 -2.41 -3.37
CA LEU A 90 10.76 -1.26 -4.23
C LEU A 90 9.53 -0.96 -5.08
N LEU A 91 8.95 -1.98 -5.73
CA LEU A 91 7.75 -1.84 -6.55
C LEU A 91 6.53 -1.43 -5.73
N THR A 92 6.39 -1.95 -4.50
CA THR A 92 5.31 -1.56 -3.60
C THR A 92 5.43 -0.10 -3.19
N VAL A 93 6.63 0.36 -2.81
CA VAL A 93 6.89 1.75 -2.44
C VAL A 93 6.67 2.68 -3.64
N ALA A 94 7.15 2.28 -4.84
CA ALA A 94 6.95 3.06 -6.06
C ALA A 94 5.47 3.20 -6.41
N LEU A 95 4.71 2.11 -6.41
CA LEU A 95 3.27 2.12 -6.67
C LEU A 95 2.52 2.97 -5.63
N THR A 96 2.80 2.75 -4.34
CA THR A 96 2.15 3.49 -3.25
C THR A 96 2.46 4.99 -3.33
N GLY A 97 3.74 5.35 -3.52
CA GLY A 97 4.16 6.74 -3.68
C GLY A 97 3.50 7.41 -4.88
N PHE A 98 3.47 6.73 -6.03
CA PHE A 98 2.80 7.24 -7.23
C PHE A 98 1.29 7.41 -7.01
N THR A 99 0.63 6.43 -6.37
CA THR A 99 -0.80 6.52 -6.03
C THR A 99 -1.09 7.70 -5.12
N VAL A 100 -0.28 7.94 -4.09
CA VAL A 100 -0.43 9.09 -3.19
C VAL A 100 -0.30 10.41 -3.96
N VAL A 101 0.73 10.54 -4.81
CA VAL A 101 0.94 11.75 -5.63
C VAL A 101 -0.26 12.01 -6.55
N VAL A 102 -0.74 10.99 -7.26
CA VAL A 102 -1.91 11.09 -8.14
C VAL A 102 -3.15 11.49 -7.34
N THR A 103 -3.45 10.77 -6.27
CA THR A 103 -4.61 11.03 -5.40
C THR A 103 -4.61 12.46 -4.89
N TRP A 104 -3.49 12.96 -4.37
CA TRP A 104 -3.40 14.31 -3.83
C TRP A 104 -3.46 15.41 -4.91
N THR A 105 -2.86 15.16 -6.07
CA THR A 105 -2.89 16.07 -7.21
C THR A 105 -4.32 16.33 -7.69
N PHE A 106 -5.20 15.36 -7.60
CA PHE A 106 -6.61 15.53 -7.94
C PHE A 106 -7.47 15.96 -6.74
N ALA A 107 -7.29 15.36 -5.57
CA ALA A 107 -8.17 15.57 -4.42
C ALA A 107 -8.08 17.01 -3.89
N ILE A 108 -6.88 17.59 -3.79
CA ILE A 108 -6.70 18.93 -3.22
C ILE A 108 -7.36 20.00 -4.09
N PRO A 109 -7.04 20.14 -5.40
CA PRO A 109 -7.68 21.18 -6.24
C PRO A 109 -9.19 21.00 -6.36
N VAL A 110 -9.68 19.77 -6.50
CA VAL A 110 -11.12 19.49 -6.58
C VAL A 110 -11.82 19.85 -5.28
N GLY A 111 -11.25 19.47 -4.12
CA GLY A 111 -11.79 19.84 -2.80
C GLY A 111 -11.82 21.34 -2.57
N ILE A 112 -10.76 22.06 -2.96
CA ILE A 112 -10.72 23.54 -2.92
C ILE A 112 -11.78 24.15 -3.81
N TYR A 113 -11.92 23.67 -5.05
CA TYR A 113 -12.92 24.14 -5.99
C TYR A 113 -14.33 23.92 -5.45
N SER A 114 -14.64 22.72 -4.97
CA SER A 114 -15.95 22.36 -4.41
C SER A 114 -16.33 23.20 -3.18
N ALA A 115 -15.36 23.54 -2.32
CA ALA A 115 -15.59 24.43 -1.19
C ALA A 115 -15.77 25.89 -1.61
N ALA A 116 -14.92 26.37 -2.53
CA ALA A 116 -14.98 27.78 -2.99
C ALA A 116 -16.22 28.09 -3.82
N ARG A 117 -16.79 27.09 -4.51
CA ARG A 117 -17.98 27.16 -5.34
C ARG A 117 -19.08 26.21 -4.88
N GLN A 118 -19.39 26.25 -3.60
CA GLN A 118 -20.41 25.40 -2.99
C GLN A 118 -21.76 25.53 -3.73
N HIS A 119 -22.44 24.39 -3.92
CA HIS A 119 -23.71 24.26 -4.64
C HIS A 119 -23.66 24.63 -6.14
N SER A 120 -22.48 24.76 -6.72
CA SER A 120 -22.30 24.86 -8.17
C SER A 120 -22.49 23.51 -8.86
N VAL A 121 -22.78 23.56 -10.18
CA VAL A 121 -22.82 22.30 -10.98
C VAL A 121 -21.56 21.51 -10.88
N GLY A 122 -20.39 22.17 -10.86
CA GLY A 122 -19.10 21.48 -10.69
C GLY A 122 -18.95 20.79 -9.32
N ASP A 123 -19.43 21.42 -8.23
CA ASP A 123 -19.45 20.80 -6.90
C ASP A 123 -20.31 19.52 -6.90
N TYR A 124 -21.49 19.58 -7.50
CA TYR A 124 -22.34 18.38 -7.63
C TYR A 124 -21.72 17.29 -8.51
N VAL A 125 -21.12 17.66 -9.64
CA VAL A 125 -20.47 16.70 -10.54
C VAL A 125 -19.30 16.00 -9.84
N PHE A 126 -18.40 16.74 -9.18
CA PHE A 126 -17.28 16.13 -8.47
C PHE A 126 -17.71 15.29 -7.26
N THR A 127 -18.77 15.74 -6.57
CA THR A 127 -19.37 14.97 -5.48
C THR A 127 -19.97 13.66 -6.00
N PHE A 128 -20.72 13.71 -7.09
CA PHE A 128 -21.30 12.52 -7.73
C PHE A 128 -20.23 11.55 -8.21
N LEU A 129 -19.20 12.03 -8.92
CA LEU A 129 -18.08 11.19 -9.38
C LEU A 129 -17.33 10.55 -8.20
N GLY A 130 -17.12 11.31 -7.12
CA GLY A 130 -16.50 10.79 -5.91
C GLY A 130 -17.32 9.65 -5.27
N PHE A 131 -18.64 9.84 -5.12
CA PHE A 131 -19.50 8.78 -4.59
C PHE A 131 -19.60 7.58 -5.52
N SER A 132 -19.65 7.81 -6.85
CA SER A 132 -19.64 6.72 -7.83
C SER A 132 -18.37 5.90 -7.74
N GLY A 133 -17.21 6.55 -7.56
CA GLY A 133 -15.94 5.87 -7.36
C GLY A 133 -15.89 5.03 -6.07
N LEU A 134 -16.56 5.47 -5.00
CA LEU A 134 -16.67 4.68 -3.76
C LEU A 134 -17.65 3.51 -3.88
N ALA A 135 -18.64 3.60 -4.77
CA ALA A 135 -19.66 2.57 -4.94
C ALA A 135 -19.19 1.37 -5.80
N VAL A 136 -18.20 1.59 -6.66
CA VAL A 136 -17.64 0.53 -7.53
C VAL A 136 -16.53 -0.21 -6.75
N PRO A 137 -16.59 -1.55 -6.66
CA PRO A 137 -15.49 -2.32 -6.08
C PRO A 137 -14.18 -2.09 -6.84
N ASP A 138 -13.10 -1.80 -6.13
CA ASP A 138 -11.79 -1.47 -6.72
C ASP A 138 -11.31 -2.53 -7.73
N PHE A 139 -11.47 -3.82 -7.42
CA PHE A 139 -11.06 -4.89 -8.33
C PHE A 139 -11.86 -4.90 -9.65
N LEU A 140 -13.15 -4.54 -9.59
CA LEU A 140 -14.00 -4.45 -10.78
C LEU A 140 -13.56 -3.27 -11.66
N LEU A 141 -13.28 -2.12 -11.05
CA LEU A 141 -12.71 -0.98 -11.76
C LEU A 141 -11.38 -1.36 -12.42
N GLY A 142 -10.54 -2.14 -11.71
CA GLY A 142 -9.29 -2.66 -12.24
C GLY A 142 -9.47 -3.52 -13.49
N LEU A 143 -10.42 -4.45 -13.48
CA LEU A 143 -10.74 -5.29 -14.65
C LEU A 143 -11.21 -4.47 -15.84
N VAL A 144 -12.09 -3.49 -15.61
CA VAL A 144 -12.60 -2.61 -16.67
C VAL A 144 -11.45 -1.78 -17.28
N LEU A 145 -10.58 -1.19 -16.44
CA LEU A 145 -9.45 -0.40 -16.93
C LEU A 145 -8.40 -1.25 -17.66
N MET A 146 -8.13 -2.49 -17.19
CA MET A 146 -7.27 -3.42 -17.91
C MET A 146 -7.84 -3.74 -19.30
N TYR A 147 -9.14 -4.01 -19.39
CA TYR A 147 -9.79 -4.26 -20.67
C TYR A 147 -9.68 -3.04 -21.61
N VAL A 148 -9.93 -1.84 -21.11
CA VAL A 148 -9.78 -0.60 -21.87
C VAL A 148 -8.34 -0.39 -22.33
N ALA A 149 -7.37 -0.62 -21.45
CA ALA A 149 -5.95 -0.49 -21.77
C ALA A 149 -5.51 -1.49 -22.87
N PHE A 150 -5.98 -2.72 -22.77
CA PHE A 150 -5.72 -3.74 -23.79
C PHE A 150 -6.39 -3.41 -25.12
N ALA A 151 -7.70 -3.07 -25.10
CA ALA A 151 -8.49 -2.90 -26.31
C ALA A 151 -8.16 -1.62 -27.11
N TYR A 152 -7.72 -0.54 -26.42
CA TYR A 152 -7.54 0.78 -27.05
C TYR A 152 -6.10 1.29 -27.02
N PHE A 153 -5.25 0.78 -26.12
CA PHE A 153 -3.87 1.26 -25.94
C PHE A 153 -2.82 0.18 -26.21
N ASP A 154 -3.24 -1.04 -26.59
CA ASP A 154 -2.36 -2.19 -26.84
C ASP A 154 -1.36 -2.46 -25.68
N GLN A 155 -1.81 -2.17 -24.43
CA GLN A 155 -1.02 -2.45 -23.25
C GLN A 155 -1.16 -3.91 -22.81
N SER A 156 -0.08 -4.47 -22.26
CA SER A 156 -0.12 -5.80 -21.66
C SER A 156 -1.17 -5.90 -20.56
N VAL A 157 -1.88 -7.03 -20.51
CA VAL A 157 -2.90 -7.26 -19.48
C VAL A 157 -2.22 -7.63 -18.17
N GLY A 158 -2.26 -6.72 -17.20
CA GLY A 158 -1.73 -6.92 -15.86
C GLY A 158 -0.21 -6.74 -15.72
N GLY A 159 0.25 -6.70 -14.47
CA GLY A 159 1.64 -6.46 -14.13
C GLY A 159 2.04 -4.98 -14.10
N LEU A 160 3.33 -4.74 -13.80
CA LEU A 160 3.92 -3.39 -13.75
C LEU A 160 4.94 -3.17 -14.88
N PHE A 161 5.14 -4.16 -15.74
CA PHE A 161 6.12 -4.12 -16.82
C PHE A 161 5.60 -4.84 -18.05
N SER A 162 6.03 -4.37 -19.23
CA SER A 162 5.91 -5.15 -20.47
C SER A 162 6.74 -6.43 -20.39
N ALA A 163 6.42 -7.43 -21.19
CA ALA A 163 7.09 -8.73 -21.20
C ALA A 163 8.63 -8.60 -21.32
N ASP A 164 9.11 -7.69 -22.17
CA ASP A 164 10.53 -7.46 -22.43
C ASP A 164 11.28 -6.89 -21.22
N TYR A 165 10.59 -6.17 -20.33
CA TYR A 165 11.19 -5.50 -19.17
C TYR A 165 11.01 -6.27 -17.86
N THR A 166 10.22 -7.33 -17.82
CA THR A 166 9.96 -8.10 -16.60
C THR A 166 11.27 -8.63 -15.98
N ALA A 167 12.11 -9.28 -16.79
CA ALA A 167 13.39 -9.84 -16.36
C ALA A 167 14.62 -8.94 -16.68
N ALA A 168 14.41 -7.77 -17.29
CA ALA A 168 15.50 -6.88 -17.67
C ALA A 168 16.13 -6.21 -16.44
N PRO A 169 17.43 -5.89 -16.47
CA PRO A 169 18.08 -5.10 -15.42
C PRO A 169 17.50 -3.68 -15.36
N TRP A 170 17.63 -3.04 -14.18
CA TRP A 170 17.17 -1.67 -14.00
C TRP A 170 17.87 -0.71 -14.97
N SER A 171 17.09 0.04 -15.73
CA SER A 171 17.52 1.03 -16.72
C SER A 171 16.49 2.16 -16.81
N ILE A 172 16.87 3.28 -17.44
CA ILE A 172 15.92 4.39 -17.69
C ILE A 172 14.72 3.91 -18.50
N ALA A 173 14.93 3.00 -19.47
CA ALA A 173 13.88 2.41 -20.28
C ALA A 173 12.90 1.60 -19.41
N LYS A 174 13.40 0.76 -18.48
CA LYS A 174 12.57 0.00 -17.53
C LYS A 174 11.79 0.92 -16.58
N VAL A 175 12.38 2.02 -16.13
CA VAL A 175 11.66 3.02 -15.30
C VAL A 175 10.54 3.68 -16.09
N ARG A 176 10.78 4.03 -17.36
CA ARG A 176 9.75 4.60 -18.23
C ARG A 176 8.61 3.60 -18.47
N ASP A 177 8.94 2.34 -18.70
CA ASP A 177 7.96 1.26 -18.87
C ASP A 177 7.14 1.07 -17.58
N LEU A 178 7.77 1.07 -16.41
CA LEU A 178 7.09 1.07 -15.11
C LEU A 178 6.08 2.21 -14.99
N LEU A 179 6.50 3.45 -15.28
CA LEU A 179 5.62 4.62 -15.18
C LEU A 179 4.42 4.52 -16.14
N SER A 180 4.60 3.91 -17.31
CA SER A 180 3.51 3.68 -18.27
C SER A 180 2.51 2.62 -17.83
N HIS A 181 2.86 1.76 -16.86
CA HIS A 181 1.97 0.72 -16.31
C HIS A 181 1.39 1.10 -14.94
N LEU A 182 1.98 2.09 -14.24
CA LEU A 182 1.53 2.50 -12.91
C LEU A 182 0.16 3.20 -12.90
N TRP A 183 -0.28 3.78 -14.01
CA TRP A 183 -1.50 4.59 -14.01
C TRP A 183 -2.77 3.77 -13.68
N ILE A 184 -2.90 2.53 -14.20
CA ILE A 184 -4.07 1.69 -13.92
C ILE A 184 -4.16 1.35 -12.43
N PRO A 185 -3.12 0.73 -11.81
CA PRO A 185 -3.15 0.45 -10.39
C PRO A 185 -3.34 1.71 -9.54
N ALA A 186 -2.70 2.83 -9.92
CA ALA A 186 -2.81 4.08 -9.17
C ALA A 186 -4.22 4.68 -9.23
N VAL A 187 -4.89 4.64 -10.38
CA VAL A 187 -6.29 5.08 -10.50
C VAL A 187 -7.18 4.17 -9.69
N VAL A 188 -7.04 2.85 -9.80
CA VAL A 188 -7.85 1.88 -9.05
C VAL A 188 -7.69 2.08 -7.54
N LEU A 189 -6.46 2.03 -7.04
CA LEU A 189 -6.17 2.17 -5.61
C LEU A 189 -6.42 3.57 -5.08
N GLY A 190 -6.28 4.58 -5.94
CA GLY A 190 -6.46 5.98 -5.57
C GLY A 190 -7.92 6.45 -5.59
N THR A 191 -8.84 5.77 -6.29
CA THR A 191 -10.20 6.28 -6.50
C THR A 191 -10.95 6.45 -5.18
N SER A 192 -11.00 5.43 -4.33
CA SER A 192 -11.67 5.48 -3.03
C SER A 192 -11.00 6.50 -2.09
N GLY A 193 -9.67 6.55 -2.08
CA GLY A 193 -8.89 7.52 -1.32
C GLY A 193 -9.12 8.96 -1.79
N THR A 194 -9.14 9.19 -3.10
CA THR A 194 -9.39 10.52 -3.72
C THR A 194 -10.74 11.08 -3.30
N ALA A 195 -11.81 10.29 -3.39
CA ALA A 195 -13.14 10.72 -2.98
C ALA A 195 -13.21 11.12 -1.50
N SER A 196 -12.56 10.37 -0.64
CA SER A 196 -12.48 10.66 0.79
C SER A 196 -11.71 11.96 1.06
N LEU A 197 -10.56 12.16 0.41
CA LEU A 197 -9.73 13.36 0.58
C LEU A 197 -10.40 14.62 0.01
N ILE A 198 -11.11 14.52 -1.12
CA ILE A 198 -11.93 15.64 -1.66
C ILE A 198 -12.93 16.10 -0.60
N ARG A 199 -13.64 15.17 0.04
CA ARG A 199 -14.63 15.48 1.08
C ARG A 199 -13.99 16.11 2.31
N ILE A 200 -12.86 15.58 2.78
CA ILE A 200 -12.12 16.12 3.92
C ILE A 200 -11.66 17.55 3.60
N MET A 201 -11.03 17.75 2.44
CA MET A 201 -10.57 19.09 2.02
C MET A 201 -11.72 20.07 1.88
N ARG A 202 -12.82 19.67 1.24
CA ARG A 202 -14.01 20.50 1.06
C ARG A 202 -14.59 20.92 2.41
N ASN A 203 -14.82 20.01 3.33
CA ASN A 203 -15.41 20.30 4.62
C ASN A 203 -14.52 21.22 5.46
N ASN A 204 -13.24 20.89 5.58
CA ASN A 204 -12.30 21.72 6.34
C ASN A 204 -12.18 23.13 5.76
N LEU A 205 -12.15 23.25 4.43
CA LEU A 205 -12.06 24.57 3.81
C LEU A 205 -13.36 25.38 3.98
N LEU A 206 -14.54 24.76 3.95
CA LEU A 206 -15.81 25.42 4.24
C LEU A 206 -15.82 25.99 5.67
N ASP A 207 -15.35 25.21 6.65
CA ASP A 207 -15.27 25.64 8.04
C ASP A 207 -14.30 26.83 8.21
N GLU A 208 -13.20 26.82 7.47
CA GLU A 208 -12.21 27.90 7.54
C GLU A 208 -12.63 29.18 6.79
N LEU A 209 -13.43 29.08 5.73
CA LEU A 209 -13.89 30.24 4.94
C LEU A 209 -14.77 31.20 5.75
N GLY A 210 -15.45 30.72 6.79
CA GLY A 210 -16.27 31.52 7.70
C GLY A 210 -15.51 32.19 8.85
N LYS A 211 -14.22 31.92 9.02
CA LYS A 211 -13.44 32.43 10.17
C LYS A 211 -13.15 33.93 10.09
N PRO A 212 -13.06 34.63 11.24
CA PRO A 212 -12.86 36.09 11.29
C PRO A 212 -11.62 36.58 10.54
N TYR A 213 -10.54 35.82 10.54
CA TYR A 213 -9.29 36.19 9.83
C TYR A 213 -9.46 36.21 8.31
N VAL A 214 -10.34 35.35 7.74
CA VAL A 214 -10.66 35.34 6.31
C VAL A 214 -11.54 36.53 5.96
N VAL A 215 -12.55 36.84 6.80
CA VAL A 215 -13.41 38.00 6.64
C VAL A 215 -12.61 39.30 6.68
N THR A 216 -11.68 39.42 7.63
CA THR A 216 -10.77 40.58 7.75
C THR A 216 -9.88 40.74 6.51
N ALA A 217 -9.31 39.65 6.02
CA ALA A 217 -8.45 39.66 4.81
C ALA A 217 -9.27 40.08 3.57
N ARG A 218 -10.54 39.63 3.49
CA ARG A 218 -11.47 40.05 2.42
C ARG A 218 -11.81 41.53 2.50
N ALA A 219 -12.08 42.05 3.71
CA ALA A 219 -12.38 43.48 3.93
C ALA A 219 -11.16 44.36 3.57
N LYS A 220 -9.94 43.87 3.71
CA LYS A 220 -8.70 44.56 3.27
C LYS A 220 -8.44 44.50 1.76
N GLY A 221 -9.41 44.01 0.94
CA GLY A 221 -9.31 43.99 -0.52
C GLY A 221 -8.43 42.90 -1.10
N ALA A 222 -8.15 41.82 -0.35
CA ALA A 222 -7.37 40.69 -0.89
C ALA A 222 -8.10 40.04 -2.09
N HIS A 223 -7.37 39.79 -3.18
CA HIS A 223 -7.90 39.14 -4.37
C HIS A 223 -8.44 37.73 -4.01
N PRO A 224 -9.64 37.32 -4.46
CA PRO A 224 -10.34 36.12 -4.02
C PRO A 224 -9.50 34.84 -4.06
N ILE A 225 -8.80 34.56 -5.17
CA ILE A 225 -7.97 33.35 -5.31
C ILE A 225 -6.78 33.38 -4.33
N ARG A 226 -6.09 34.53 -4.24
CA ARG A 226 -4.96 34.69 -3.33
C ARG A 226 -5.39 34.59 -1.86
N LEU A 227 -6.60 35.11 -1.53
CA LEU A 227 -7.19 34.99 -0.21
C LEU A 227 -7.37 33.52 0.17
N ILE A 228 -8.04 32.74 -0.70
CA ILE A 228 -8.34 31.32 -0.42
C ILE A 228 -7.04 30.52 -0.24
N ILE A 229 -6.09 30.62 -1.18
CA ILE A 229 -4.87 29.82 -1.16
C ILE A 229 -3.96 30.20 0.01
N LYS A 230 -3.83 31.52 0.30
CA LYS A 230 -2.86 32.00 1.30
C LYS A 230 -3.31 31.76 2.73
N TYR A 231 -4.62 31.83 3.03
CA TYR A 231 -5.12 31.81 4.39
C TYR A 231 -5.86 30.50 4.73
N PRO A 232 -7.11 30.26 4.29
CA PRO A 232 -7.87 29.11 4.76
C PRO A 232 -7.34 27.77 4.23
N VAL A 233 -6.84 27.67 2.99
CA VAL A 233 -6.31 26.43 2.44
C VAL A 233 -5.14 25.92 3.26
N ARG A 234 -4.28 26.82 3.75
CA ARG A 234 -3.11 26.44 4.57
C ARG A 234 -3.49 25.74 5.88
N VAL A 235 -4.63 26.08 6.44
CA VAL A 235 -5.16 25.43 7.66
C VAL A 235 -5.98 24.20 7.29
N ALA A 236 -6.82 24.30 6.27
CA ALA A 236 -7.70 23.23 5.82
C ALA A 236 -6.96 21.97 5.33
N ILE A 237 -5.70 22.10 4.91
CA ILE A 237 -4.88 20.97 4.45
C ILE A 237 -4.28 20.14 5.60
N ASN A 238 -4.23 20.65 6.82
CA ASN A 238 -3.60 19.96 7.96
C ASN A 238 -4.18 18.56 8.21
N PRO A 239 -5.50 18.34 8.23
CA PRO A 239 -6.05 17.00 8.39
C PRO A 239 -5.67 16.05 7.24
N LEU A 240 -5.49 16.55 6.01
CA LEU A 240 -5.04 15.73 4.89
C LEU A 240 -3.58 15.26 5.11
N ILE A 241 -2.72 16.17 5.54
CA ILE A 241 -1.32 15.84 5.85
C ILE A 241 -1.26 14.77 6.93
N SER A 242 -2.11 14.85 7.96
CA SER A 242 -2.19 13.82 9.01
C SER A 242 -2.58 12.44 8.48
N THR A 243 -3.23 12.35 7.31
CA THR A 243 -3.58 11.05 6.71
C THR A 243 -2.38 10.31 6.12
N VAL A 244 -1.26 10.98 5.84
CA VAL A 244 -0.07 10.37 5.21
C VAL A 244 0.45 9.20 6.05
N GLY A 245 0.43 9.34 7.37
CA GLY A 245 0.92 8.34 8.30
C GLY A 245 0.29 6.96 8.12
N TYR A 246 -1.00 6.89 7.84
CA TYR A 246 -1.71 5.62 7.67
C TYR A 246 -2.02 5.25 6.21
N LEU A 247 -1.85 6.17 5.25
CA LEU A 247 -2.07 5.86 3.84
C LEU A 247 -1.11 4.80 3.31
N LEU A 248 0.18 4.88 3.67
CA LEU A 248 1.18 3.91 3.22
C LEU A 248 0.82 2.46 3.61
N PRO A 249 0.59 2.13 4.89
CA PRO A 249 0.23 0.77 5.27
C PRO A 249 -1.16 0.36 4.78
N SER A 250 -2.12 1.28 4.69
CA SER A 250 -3.46 0.96 4.19
C SER A 250 -3.48 0.63 2.69
N LEU A 251 -2.66 1.30 1.89
CA LEU A 251 -2.52 0.99 0.46
C LEU A 251 -1.86 -0.38 0.25
N ILE A 252 -0.91 -0.77 1.09
CA ILE A 252 -0.27 -2.08 1.00
C ILE A 252 -1.22 -3.19 1.43
N SER A 253 -1.89 -3.05 2.58
CA SER A 253 -2.82 -4.06 3.10
C SER A 253 -4.16 -4.09 2.37
N GLY A 254 -4.71 -2.94 2.00
CA GLY A 254 -5.99 -2.83 1.29
C GLY A 254 -5.92 -3.22 -0.18
N SER A 255 -4.73 -3.20 -0.78
CA SER A 255 -4.54 -3.48 -2.20
C SER A 255 -4.37 -4.96 -2.55
N VAL A 256 -4.45 -5.89 -1.58
CA VAL A 256 -4.16 -7.33 -1.84
C VAL A 256 -5.03 -7.88 -2.96
N ILE A 257 -6.35 -7.69 -2.90
CA ILE A 257 -7.27 -8.20 -3.93
C ILE A 257 -6.99 -7.54 -5.28
N VAL A 258 -6.81 -6.23 -5.31
CA VAL A 258 -6.47 -5.47 -6.53
C VAL A 258 -5.15 -5.95 -7.10
N SER A 259 -4.14 -6.16 -6.25
CA SER A 259 -2.82 -6.63 -6.68
C SER A 259 -2.87 -8.05 -7.26
N VAL A 260 -3.71 -8.93 -6.72
CA VAL A 260 -3.93 -10.27 -7.28
C VAL A 260 -4.63 -10.18 -8.64
N VAL A 261 -5.71 -9.40 -8.74
CA VAL A 261 -6.49 -9.24 -9.97
C VAL A 261 -5.66 -8.60 -11.09
N LEU A 262 -4.88 -7.57 -10.76
CA LEU A 262 -4.00 -6.88 -11.70
C LEU A 262 -2.63 -7.57 -11.88
N SER A 263 -2.41 -8.74 -11.25
CA SER A 263 -1.14 -9.48 -11.28
C SER A 263 0.07 -8.63 -10.90
N LEU A 264 -0.08 -7.74 -9.90
CA LEU A 264 0.98 -6.82 -9.49
C LEU A 264 2.05 -7.54 -8.67
N PRO A 265 3.34 -7.38 -9.00
CA PRO A 265 4.43 -7.96 -8.25
C PRO A 265 4.75 -7.13 -6.98
N THR A 266 3.76 -6.99 -6.08
CA THR A 266 3.85 -6.21 -4.85
C THR A 266 3.85 -7.10 -3.60
N MET A 267 4.01 -6.49 -2.42
CA MET A 267 4.04 -7.19 -1.12
C MET A 267 2.69 -7.81 -0.74
N GLY A 268 1.56 -7.26 -1.22
CA GLY A 268 0.22 -7.71 -0.86
C GLY A 268 -0.04 -9.19 -1.20
N PRO A 269 0.12 -9.63 -2.46
CA PRO A 269 -0.04 -11.04 -2.84
C PRO A 269 0.91 -11.98 -2.10
N ILE A 270 2.15 -11.53 -1.82
CA ILE A 270 3.12 -12.34 -1.07
C ILE A 270 2.67 -12.51 0.37
N LEU A 271 2.19 -11.45 1.03
CA LEU A 271 1.66 -11.54 2.39
C LEU A 271 0.47 -12.52 2.46
N LEU A 272 -0.47 -12.41 1.51
CA LEU A 272 -1.60 -13.33 1.44
C LEU A 272 -1.15 -14.78 1.32
N ASN A 273 -0.24 -15.05 0.39
CA ASN A 273 0.30 -16.39 0.18
C ASN A 273 1.08 -16.89 1.41
N ALA A 274 1.89 -16.03 2.05
CA ALA A 274 2.62 -16.38 3.25
C ALA A 274 1.70 -16.76 4.41
N VAL A 275 0.58 -16.04 4.58
CA VAL A 275 -0.42 -16.36 5.60
C VAL A 275 -1.14 -17.68 5.29
N ILE A 276 -1.57 -17.89 4.05
CA ILE A 276 -2.24 -19.15 3.62
C ILE A 276 -1.32 -20.36 3.81
N GLN A 277 -0.03 -20.20 3.50
CA GLN A 277 0.99 -21.25 3.63
C GLN A 277 1.54 -21.40 5.05
N GLN A 278 1.08 -20.56 5.99
CA GLN A 278 1.60 -20.49 7.37
C GLN A 278 3.13 -20.21 7.43
N ASP A 279 3.67 -19.51 6.43
CA ASP A 279 5.06 -19.04 6.43
C ASP A 279 5.21 -17.87 7.42
N VAL A 280 5.49 -18.23 8.66
CA VAL A 280 5.57 -17.29 9.77
C VAL A 280 6.74 -16.32 9.62
N PHE A 281 7.86 -16.77 9.04
CA PHE A 281 9.05 -15.94 8.83
C PHE A 281 8.74 -14.82 7.85
N LEU A 282 8.22 -15.16 6.68
CA LEU A 282 7.90 -14.20 5.64
C LEU A 282 6.71 -13.30 6.03
N ALA A 283 5.60 -13.88 6.47
CA ALA A 283 4.42 -13.11 6.88
C ALA A 283 4.72 -12.19 8.07
N GLY A 284 5.43 -12.72 9.09
CA GLY A 284 5.82 -11.95 10.27
C GLY A 284 6.72 -10.77 9.94
N PHE A 285 7.70 -10.95 9.03
CA PHE A 285 8.56 -9.87 8.59
C PHE A 285 7.80 -8.81 7.79
N ILE A 286 6.91 -9.20 6.87
CA ILE A 286 6.09 -8.23 6.11
C ILE A 286 5.23 -7.41 7.07
N ILE A 287 4.58 -8.03 8.04
CA ILE A 287 3.76 -7.32 9.05
C ILE A 287 4.60 -6.37 9.89
N LEU A 288 5.79 -6.78 10.32
CA LEU A 288 6.71 -5.91 11.04
C LEU A 288 7.13 -4.72 10.18
N MET A 289 7.43 -4.94 8.91
CA MET A 289 7.81 -3.88 7.98
C MET A 289 6.66 -2.90 7.72
N LEU A 290 5.41 -3.38 7.65
CA LEU A 290 4.22 -2.51 7.61
C LEU A 290 4.14 -1.61 8.86
N GLY A 291 4.48 -2.15 10.04
CA GLY A 291 4.58 -1.38 11.27
C GLY A 291 5.67 -0.29 11.20
N VAL A 292 6.85 -0.63 10.68
CA VAL A 292 7.94 0.33 10.48
C VAL A 292 7.55 1.41 9.47
N LEU A 293 6.91 1.04 8.36
CA LEU A 293 6.40 2.01 7.38
C LEU A 293 5.34 2.94 7.97
N THR A 294 4.51 2.44 8.89
CA THR A 294 3.54 3.27 9.62
C THR A 294 4.26 4.33 10.46
N ILE A 295 5.30 3.93 11.21
CA ILE A 295 6.08 4.86 12.03
C ILE A 295 6.77 5.91 11.14
N ILE A 296 7.39 5.49 10.04
CA ILE A 296 8.03 6.40 9.08
C ILE A 296 6.98 7.34 8.47
N GLY A 297 5.83 6.83 8.05
CA GLY A 297 4.74 7.61 7.50
C GLY A 297 4.21 8.65 8.49
N THR A 298 4.05 8.28 9.76
CA THR A 298 3.64 9.21 10.82
C THR A 298 4.70 10.30 11.04
N LEU A 299 5.98 9.93 11.09
CA LEU A 299 7.07 10.89 11.21
C LEU A 299 7.09 11.88 10.04
N ILE A 300 6.91 11.40 8.80
CA ILE A 300 6.81 12.26 7.61
C ILE A 300 5.61 13.20 7.74
N SER A 301 4.46 12.69 8.19
CA SER A 301 3.25 13.49 8.43
C SER A 301 3.51 14.60 9.45
N ASP A 302 4.15 14.30 10.57
CA ASP A 302 4.45 15.27 11.62
C ASP A 302 5.43 16.36 11.14
N ILE A 303 6.45 15.98 10.38
CA ILE A 303 7.38 16.93 9.74
C ILE A 303 6.64 17.84 8.75
N LEU A 304 5.78 17.28 7.90
CA LEU A 304 4.99 18.05 6.94
C LEU A 304 4.04 19.02 7.64
N LEU A 305 3.37 18.58 8.73
CA LEU A 305 2.51 19.44 9.54
C LEU A 305 3.29 20.61 10.14
N ALA A 306 4.47 20.36 10.71
CA ALA A 306 5.32 21.41 11.28
C ALA A 306 5.80 22.43 10.21
N LEU A 307 6.01 22.00 8.97
CA LEU A 307 6.38 22.86 7.85
C LEU A 307 5.21 23.71 7.34
N VAL A 308 4.00 23.14 7.29
CA VAL A 308 2.82 23.82 6.75
C VAL A 308 2.19 24.75 7.78
N ASP A 309 2.12 24.33 9.06
CA ASP A 309 1.59 25.13 10.16
C ASP A 309 2.62 25.33 11.29
N PRO A 310 3.41 26.40 11.23
CA PRO A 310 4.42 26.69 12.27
C PRO A 310 3.82 27.02 13.66
N ARG A 311 2.50 27.07 13.80
CA ARG A 311 1.81 27.26 15.09
C ARG A 311 1.78 25.96 15.90
N ILE A 312 2.01 24.82 15.27
CA ILE A 312 2.17 23.53 15.94
C ILE A 312 3.56 23.55 16.61
N LYS A 313 3.65 24.20 17.75
CA LYS A 313 4.83 24.13 18.59
C LYS A 313 4.75 22.83 19.36
N TYR A 314 5.74 21.97 19.20
CA TYR A 314 5.96 20.88 20.13
C TYR A 314 6.21 21.51 21.49
N THR A 315 5.26 21.40 22.40
CA THR A 315 5.48 21.69 23.82
C THR A 315 6.42 20.61 24.33
N THR A 316 7.72 20.90 24.33
CA THR A 316 8.69 20.19 25.16
C THR A 316 8.33 20.55 26.61
N ASN A 317 7.64 19.63 27.27
CA ASN A 317 7.61 19.59 28.75
C ASN A 317 8.80 18.77 29.23
#